data_14ca88a83a9e2df74ccd054515c1365e
#
_entry.id   14ca88a83a9e2df74ccd054515c1365e
#
_cell.length_a   1.000
_cell.length_b   1.000
_cell.length_c   1.000
_cell.angle_alpha   90.00
_cell.angle_beta   90.00
_cell.angle_gamma   90.00
#
_symmetry.space_group_name_H-M   'P 1'
#
loop_
_entity.id
_entity.type
_entity.pdbx_description
1 polymer ?
#
loop_
_entity_poly.entity_id
_entity_poly.type
_entity_poly.pdbx_seq_one_letter_code
_entity_poly.pdbx_strand_id
1 'polypeptide(L)'
;KHIVLGIETNPGNFSKITLEGFFKKYNNYPFLTGDSISLANLGGNFGVIGNEPVSSTSEGRSYGVEFLAQKKLNKSFYGIIAYTWVRSEFKDKNDNFIPSSWDNQHIVSMTGGVKLKKNWEIGMRFRYSGGSPFTLYDFNTSSLRSIWDINSFGVLDYNNLNSQRLKPNHGLDLRIDKKWYWKKVTLNLYLDIQNLYNFKIETPQSLIAERDSDGNIVVDPNDSEKYKLKYVDNVSGTVLPSIGLQFEF
;
A
#
# COMPACT_ATOMS: atom_id res chain seq x y z
N LYS A 1 16.06 7.22 17.41
CA LYS A 1 15.48 7.05 18.75
C LYS A 1 14.08 6.48 18.62
N HIS A 2 13.71 5.56 19.51
CA HIS A 2 12.42 4.90 19.48
C HIS A 2 11.84 4.84 20.89
N ILE A 3 10.60 5.27 21.06
CA ILE A 3 9.84 5.25 22.30
C ILE A 3 8.52 4.55 22.02
N VAL A 4 8.15 3.58 22.84
CA VAL A 4 6.87 2.88 22.78
C VAL A 4 6.29 2.83 24.18
N LEU A 5 5.01 3.10 24.31
CA LEU A 5 4.24 2.91 25.53
C LEU A 5 2.96 2.18 25.17
N GLY A 6 2.67 1.11 25.89
CA GLY A 6 1.48 0.31 25.62
C GLY A 6 0.84 -0.26 26.88
N ILE A 7 -0.41 -0.61 26.72
CA ILE A 7 -1.19 -1.36 27.71
C ILE A 7 -1.75 -2.61 27.07
N GLU A 8 -1.77 -3.69 27.79
CA GLU A 8 -2.35 -4.97 27.40
C GLU A 8 -3.32 -5.44 28.46
N THR A 9 -4.45 -5.99 28.03
CA THR A 9 -5.42 -6.63 28.91
C THR A 9 -5.93 -7.93 28.30
N ASN A 10 -6.26 -8.88 29.15
CA ASN A 10 -6.79 -10.18 28.73
C ASN A 10 -8.20 -10.35 29.30
N PRO A 11 -9.26 -9.82 28.63
CA PRO A 11 -10.63 -9.99 29.07
C PRO A 11 -11.10 -11.44 28.88
N GLY A 12 -10.75 -12.28 29.86
CA GLY A 12 -10.98 -13.72 29.85
C GLY A 12 -9.88 -14.54 29.15
N ASN A 13 -9.96 -15.86 29.27
CA ASN A 13 -8.88 -16.80 28.91
C ASN A 13 -8.55 -16.89 27.40
N PHE A 14 -9.41 -16.35 26.53
CA PHE A 14 -9.28 -16.49 25.08
C PHE A 14 -9.23 -15.17 24.34
N SER A 15 -9.13 -14.06 25.06
CA SER A 15 -9.15 -12.74 24.45
C SER A 15 -7.95 -11.92 24.94
N LYS A 16 -7.43 -11.10 24.03
CA LYS A 16 -6.33 -10.16 24.28
C LYS A 16 -6.66 -8.83 23.61
N ILE A 17 -6.42 -7.74 24.28
CA ILE A 17 -6.54 -6.38 23.75
C ILE A 17 -5.25 -5.65 24.07
N THR A 18 -4.65 -5.01 23.07
CA THR A 18 -3.44 -4.20 23.21
C THR A 18 -3.68 -2.82 22.60
N LEU A 19 -3.22 -1.79 23.27
CA LEU A 19 -3.18 -0.42 22.75
C LEU A 19 -1.77 0.11 22.99
N GLU A 20 -1.10 0.54 21.91
CA GLU A 20 0.28 1.04 21.97
C GLU A 20 0.38 2.38 21.24
N GLY A 21 1.12 3.31 21.82
CA GLY A 21 1.56 4.53 21.17
C GLY A 21 3.06 4.48 20.92
N PHE A 22 3.51 4.94 19.76
CA PHE A 22 4.92 4.96 19.43
C PHE A 22 5.37 6.28 18.83
N PHE A 23 6.64 6.59 19.04
CA PHE A 23 7.34 7.69 18.41
C PHE A 23 8.74 7.24 18.00
N LYS A 24 9.10 7.41 16.71
CA LYS A 24 10.40 7.11 16.14
C LYS A 24 10.98 8.38 15.54
N LYS A 25 12.22 8.70 15.91
CA LYS A 25 13.02 9.77 15.29
C LYS A 25 14.18 9.15 14.54
N TYR A 26 14.31 9.52 13.28
CA TYR A 26 15.38 9.11 12.37
C TYR A 26 16.34 10.27 12.17
N ASN A 27 17.62 10.02 12.30
CA ASN A 27 18.67 10.98 11.99
C ASN A 27 19.69 10.29 11.08
N ASN A 28 20.43 11.05 10.32
CA ASN A 28 21.47 10.53 9.44
C ASN A 28 20.94 9.51 8.41
N TYR A 29 19.71 9.72 7.95
CA TYR A 29 19.12 8.90 6.91
C TYR A 29 19.68 9.31 5.54
N PRO A 30 19.74 8.40 4.54
CA PRO A 30 20.25 8.75 3.21
C PRO A 30 19.44 9.86 2.55
N PHE A 31 20.15 10.86 2.03
CA PHE A 31 19.63 11.98 1.28
C PHE A 31 20.33 12.04 -0.08
N LEU A 32 19.57 11.92 -1.16
CA LEU A 32 20.08 11.98 -2.53
C LEU A 32 20.54 13.40 -2.82
N THR A 33 21.84 13.57 -3.13
CA THR A 33 22.42 14.91 -3.32
C THR A 33 22.09 15.49 -4.70
N GLY A 34 21.87 14.65 -5.71
CA GLY A 34 21.48 15.08 -7.05
C GLY A 34 20.08 15.71 -7.08
N ASP A 35 19.10 15.02 -6.53
CA ASP A 35 17.69 15.43 -6.55
C ASP A 35 17.28 16.21 -5.31
N SER A 36 18.14 16.26 -4.30
CA SER A 36 17.85 16.89 -3.01
C SER A 36 16.64 16.29 -2.29
N ILE A 37 16.56 14.96 -2.25
CA ILE A 37 15.41 14.21 -1.72
C ILE A 37 15.87 13.18 -0.68
N SER A 38 15.14 13.09 0.44
CA SER A 38 15.31 11.96 1.35
C SER A 38 14.90 10.66 0.66
N LEU A 39 15.74 9.63 0.75
CA LEU A 39 15.44 8.30 0.18
C LEU A 39 14.10 7.74 0.68
N ALA A 40 13.70 8.05 1.92
CA ALA A 40 12.41 7.64 2.47
C ALA A 40 11.20 8.29 1.78
N ASN A 41 11.38 9.44 1.12
CA ASN A 41 10.31 10.13 0.42
C ASN A 41 10.08 9.59 -1.00
N LEU A 42 11.03 8.86 -1.57
CA LEU A 42 10.87 8.16 -2.85
C LEU A 42 10.07 6.86 -2.72
N GLY A 43 10.03 6.29 -1.52
CA GLY A 43 9.30 5.06 -1.24
C GLY A 43 9.94 3.80 -1.79
N GLY A 44 9.10 2.79 -2.02
CA GLY A 44 9.52 1.49 -2.54
C GLY A 44 9.47 1.40 -4.06
N ASN A 45 9.36 2.49 -4.78
CA ASN A 45 9.47 2.47 -6.23
C ASN A 45 10.89 2.07 -6.62
N PHE A 46 11.00 0.96 -7.31
CA PHE A 46 12.23 0.26 -7.67
C PHE A 46 13.11 0.97 -8.71
N GLY A 47 12.95 2.29 -8.87
CA GLY A 47 13.80 3.09 -9.73
C GLY A 47 15.18 3.42 -9.12
N VAL A 48 15.36 3.18 -7.83
CA VAL A 48 16.64 3.48 -7.14
C VAL A 48 17.58 2.29 -7.28
N ILE A 49 18.57 2.43 -8.13
CA ILE A 49 19.56 1.37 -8.36
C ILE A 49 20.59 1.31 -7.21
N GLY A 50 20.69 2.39 -6.41
CA GLY A 50 21.58 2.45 -5.25
C GLY A 50 23.02 2.88 -5.59
N ASN A 51 23.23 3.47 -6.75
CA ASN A 51 24.51 4.00 -7.21
C ASN A 51 24.57 5.54 -7.24
N GLU A 52 23.47 6.19 -6.83
CA GLU A 52 23.45 7.65 -6.76
C GLU A 52 24.24 8.17 -5.55
N PRO A 53 24.86 9.37 -5.68
CA PRO A 53 25.53 10.01 -4.57
C PRO A 53 24.55 10.36 -3.45
N VAL A 54 24.87 9.95 -2.22
CA VAL A 54 24.06 10.23 -1.03
C VAL A 54 24.89 10.89 0.07
N SER A 55 24.24 11.72 0.89
CA SER A 55 24.73 12.18 2.17
C SER A 55 23.89 11.58 3.30
N SER A 56 24.45 11.40 4.49
CA SER A 56 23.72 10.91 5.66
C SER A 56 23.18 12.10 6.48
N THR A 57 22.33 12.92 5.88
CA THR A 57 21.86 14.19 6.46
C THR A 57 20.36 14.27 6.66
N SER A 58 19.57 13.35 6.06
CA SER A 58 18.11 13.39 6.18
C SER A 58 17.64 13.08 7.61
N GLU A 59 16.63 13.82 8.02
CA GLU A 59 15.92 13.60 9.27
C GLU A 59 14.46 13.19 8.99
N GLY A 60 13.93 12.34 9.85
CA GLY A 60 12.55 11.90 9.75
C GLY A 60 11.94 11.59 11.11
N ARG A 61 10.63 11.43 11.10
CA ARG A 61 9.86 10.97 12.25
C ARG A 61 8.72 10.06 11.81
N SER A 62 8.39 9.10 12.66
CA SER A 62 7.18 8.31 12.52
C SER A 62 6.54 8.15 13.88
N TYR A 63 5.23 8.38 13.96
CA TYR A 63 4.48 8.30 15.21
C TYR A 63 3.07 7.83 14.95
N GLY A 64 2.49 7.20 15.96
CA GLY A 64 1.16 6.63 15.77
C GLY A 64 0.63 5.90 16.98
N VAL A 65 -0.52 5.29 16.76
CA VAL A 65 -1.22 4.46 17.74
C VAL A 65 -1.61 3.15 17.07
N GLU A 66 -1.37 2.05 17.75
CA GLU A 66 -1.72 0.71 17.34
C GLU A 66 -2.73 0.09 18.31
N PHE A 67 -3.82 -0.42 17.78
CA PHE A 67 -4.81 -1.17 18.51
C PHE A 67 -4.89 -2.58 17.97
N LEU A 68 -4.89 -3.56 18.84
CA LEU A 68 -5.09 -4.96 18.50
C LEU A 68 -6.11 -5.59 19.45
N ALA A 69 -7.10 -6.25 18.87
CA ALA A 69 -8.02 -7.12 19.59
C ALA A 69 -7.98 -8.52 19.00
N GLN A 70 -7.71 -9.51 19.80
CA GLN A 70 -7.65 -10.91 19.41
C GLN A 70 -8.60 -11.76 20.22
N LYS A 71 -9.30 -12.65 19.54
CA LYS A 71 -10.11 -13.72 20.13
C LYS A 71 -9.63 -15.05 19.58
N LYS A 72 -9.01 -15.89 20.41
CA LYS A 72 -8.69 -17.28 20.07
C LYS A 72 -9.96 -18.08 19.93
N LEU A 73 -9.91 -19.15 19.16
CA LEU A 73 -11.05 -20.05 18.99
C LEU A 73 -11.55 -20.56 20.36
N ASN A 74 -12.77 -20.19 20.67
CA ASN A 74 -13.52 -20.71 21.81
C ASN A 74 -14.93 -21.06 21.34
N LYS A 75 -15.33 -22.31 21.46
CA LYS A 75 -16.57 -22.87 20.90
C LYS A 75 -16.60 -22.76 19.37
N SER A 76 -17.02 -21.63 18.81
CA SER A 76 -17.25 -21.50 17.36
C SER A 76 -16.59 -20.29 16.71
N PHE A 77 -16.25 -19.26 17.44
CA PHE A 77 -15.76 -17.97 16.88
C PHE A 77 -14.30 -17.72 17.23
N TYR A 78 -13.55 -17.18 16.26
CA TYR A 78 -12.21 -16.64 16.44
C TYR A 78 -11.99 -15.42 15.53
N GLY A 79 -11.06 -14.54 15.91
CA GLY A 79 -10.75 -13.41 15.08
C GLY A 79 -9.66 -12.52 15.65
N ILE A 80 -9.13 -11.68 14.79
CA ILE A 80 -8.16 -10.63 15.12
C ILE A 80 -8.54 -9.37 14.37
N ILE A 81 -8.48 -8.24 15.05
CA ILE A 81 -8.64 -6.90 14.49
C ILE A 81 -7.40 -6.13 14.87
N ALA A 82 -6.70 -5.59 13.88
CA ALA A 82 -5.61 -4.68 14.07
C ALA A 82 -5.94 -3.35 13.38
N TYR A 83 -5.71 -2.25 14.07
CA TYR A 83 -5.83 -0.91 13.54
C TYR A 83 -4.59 -0.12 13.90
N THR A 84 -4.01 0.56 12.90
CA THR A 84 -2.90 1.47 13.09
C THR A 84 -3.27 2.83 12.52
N TRP A 85 -3.13 3.87 13.35
CA TRP A 85 -3.00 5.23 12.85
C TRP A 85 -1.54 5.63 12.92
N VAL A 86 -0.98 6.08 11.78
CA VAL A 86 0.44 6.40 11.65
C VAL A 86 0.66 7.66 10.83
N ARG A 87 1.61 8.47 11.25
CA ARG A 87 2.23 9.50 10.43
C ARG A 87 3.70 9.15 10.23
N SER A 88 4.15 9.25 9.00
CA SER A 88 5.55 9.04 8.61
C SER A 88 6.01 10.18 7.73
N GLU A 89 6.98 10.95 8.20
CA GLU A 89 7.39 12.21 7.58
C GLU A 89 8.92 12.30 7.57
N PHE A 90 9.49 12.77 6.47
CA PHE A 90 10.91 13.10 6.37
C PHE A 90 11.08 14.50 5.81
N LYS A 91 12.18 15.15 6.18
CA LYS A 91 12.47 16.50 5.74
C LYS A 91 12.78 16.56 4.24
N ASP A 92 12.24 17.59 3.60
CA ASP A 92 12.59 18.01 2.24
C ASP A 92 13.87 18.85 2.23
N LYS A 93 14.24 19.36 1.04
CA LYS A 93 15.40 20.25 0.86
C LYS A 93 15.29 21.62 1.58
N ASN A 94 14.10 21.99 2.03
CA ASN A 94 13.82 23.24 2.73
C ASN A 94 13.62 23.00 4.24
N ASP A 95 14.01 21.83 4.77
CA ASP A 95 13.83 21.43 6.16
C ASP A 95 12.37 21.26 6.63
N ASN A 96 11.40 21.21 5.70
CA ASN A 96 10.00 20.96 6.03
C ASN A 96 9.72 19.45 6.13
N PHE A 97 8.99 19.04 7.15
CA PHE A 97 8.49 17.67 7.22
C PHE A 97 7.37 17.46 6.20
N ILE A 98 7.61 16.58 5.24
CA ILE A 98 6.62 16.16 4.24
C ILE A 98 6.29 14.67 4.41
N PRO A 99 5.10 14.21 4.01
CA PRO A 99 4.74 12.81 4.10
C PRO A 99 5.72 11.93 3.33
N SER A 100 6.20 10.86 3.94
CA SER A 100 6.90 9.81 3.20
C SER A 100 5.91 8.96 2.41
N SER A 101 6.39 8.20 1.44
CA SER A 101 5.53 7.28 0.65
C SER A 101 4.84 6.20 1.50
N TRP A 102 5.26 6.01 2.75
CA TRP A 102 4.68 5.06 3.71
C TRP A 102 3.58 5.68 4.61
N ASP A 103 3.27 6.97 4.45
CA ASP A 103 2.30 7.70 5.29
C ASP A 103 0.87 7.37 4.89
N ASN A 104 0.46 6.12 5.06
CA ASN A 104 -0.90 5.66 4.75
C ASN A 104 -1.97 6.14 5.74
N GLN A 105 -1.60 6.76 6.83
CA GLN A 105 -2.43 7.28 7.91
C GLN A 105 -3.23 6.20 8.65
N HIS A 106 -4.14 5.52 7.98
CA HIS A 106 -5.03 4.53 8.60
C HIS A 106 -4.83 3.17 7.95
N ILE A 107 -4.56 2.17 8.76
CA ILE A 107 -4.42 0.78 8.31
C ILE A 107 -5.33 -0.08 9.20
N VAL A 108 -6.21 -0.87 8.58
CA VAL A 108 -7.07 -1.84 9.26
C VAL A 108 -6.83 -3.22 8.67
N SER A 109 -6.67 -4.19 9.53
CA SER A 109 -6.66 -5.61 9.16
C SER A 109 -7.60 -6.37 10.08
N MET A 110 -8.57 -7.05 9.50
CA MET A 110 -9.51 -7.89 10.24
C MET A 110 -9.51 -9.28 9.62
N THR A 111 -9.27 -10.30 10.44
CA THR A 111 -9.37 -11.69 10.02
C THR A 111 -10.12 -12.47 11.08
N GLY A 112 -11.05 -13.30 10.67
CA GLY A 112 -11.79 -14.12 11.60
C GLY A 112 -12.62 -15.16 10.93
N GLY A 113 -13.19 -16.03 11.73
CA GLY A 113 -14.05 -17.08 11.22
C GLY A 113 -14.96 -17.66 12.28
N VAL A 114 -15.93 -18.39 11.79
CA VAL A 114 -16.91 -19.10 12.61
C VAL A 114 -16.99 -20.57 12.18
N LYS A 115 -16.83 -21.47 13.13
CA LYS A 115 -17.08 -22.90 12.95
C LYS A 115 -18.55 -23.20 13.21
N LEU A 116 -19.21 -23.73 12.21
CA LEU A 116 -20.62 -24.07 12.23
C LEU A 116 -20.84 -25.60 12.45
N LYS A 117 -22.08 -25.97 12.68
CA LYS A 117 -22.45 -27.40 12.77
C LYS A 117 -22.10 -28.16 11.49
N LYS A 118 -21.92 -29.46 11.62
CA LYS A 118 -21.59 -30.38 10.50
C LYS A 118 -20.26 -30.02 9.80
N ASN A 119 -19.29 -29.48 10.56
CA ASN A 119 -17.93 -29.19 10.09
C ASN A 119 -17.85 -28.16 8.93
N TRP A 120 -18.77 -27.24 8.89
CA TRP A 120 -18.63 -26.03 8.07
C TRP A 120 -17.81 -24.99 8.82
N GLU A 121 -17.00 -24.24 8.07
CA GLU A 121 -16.27 -23.08 8.58
C GLU A 121 -16.39 -21.94 7.56
N ILE A 122 -16.68 -20.74 8.04
CA ILE A 122 -16.71 -19.54 7.22
C ILE A 122 -15.65 -18.61 7.79
N GLY A 123 -14.69 -18.22 6.96
CA GLY A 123 -13.64 -17.28 7.26
C GLY A 123 -13.76 -16.03 6.42
N MET A 124 -13.37 -14.88 6.99
CA MET A 124 -13.31 -13.62 6.27
C MET A 124 -12.02 -12.87 6.59
N ARG A 125 -11.54 -12.11 5.63
CA ARG A 125 -10.43 -11.18 5.79
C ARG A 125 -10.80 -9.85 5.14
N PHE A 126 -10.82 -8.80 5.95
CA PHE A 126 -10.98 -7.43 5.48
C PHE A 126 -9.69 -6.67 5.68
N ARG A 127 -9.31 -5.87 4.68
CA ARG A 127 -8.15 -4.97 4.73
C ARG A 127 -8.57 -3.59 4.27
N TYR A 128 -8.03 -2.57 4.93
CA TYR A 128 -8.16 -1.17 4.54
C TYR A 128 -6.81 -0.49 4.76
N SER A 129 -6.40 0.32 3.80
CA SER A 129 -5.26 1.22 3.89
C SER A 129 -5.66 2.58 3.38
N GLY A 130 -5.38 3.62 4.12
CA GLY A 130 -5.49 4.98 3.62
C GLY A 130 -4.64 5.16 2.37
N GLY A 131 -4.98 6.14 1.54
CA GLY A 131 -4.26 6.38 0.30
C GLY A 131 -2.80 6.79 0.56
N SER A 132 -1.88 6.20 -0.16
CA SER A 132 -0.46 6.55 -0.09
C SER A 132 -0.20 7.92 -0.72
N PRO A 133 0.72 8.71 -0.17
CA PRO A 133 1.20 9.92 -0.81
C PRO A 133 1.88 9.61 -2.15
N PHE A 134 1.75 10.52 -3.11
CA PHE A 134 2.44 10.43 -4.38
C PHE A 134 2.75 11.81 -4.94
N THR A 135 3.67 11.86 -5.89
CA THR A 135 4.14 13.06 -6.59
C THR A 135 3.51 13.13 -7.98
N LEU A 136 2.99 14.28 -8.36
CA LEU A 136 2.53 14.54 -9.72
C LEU A 136 3.71 14.69 -10.68
N TYR A 137 3.42 14.54 -11.97
CA TYR A 137 4.38 14.91 -13.01
C TYR A 137 4.44 16.43 -13.18
N ASP A 138 5.65 16.97 -13.40
CA ASP A 138 5.81 18.28 -14.01
C ASP A 138 5.45 18.16 -15.50
N PHE A 139 4.21 18.50 -15.80
CA PHE A 139 3.65 18.35 -17.14
C PHE A 139 4.40 19.24 -18.14
N ASN A 140 4.76 20.47 -17.77
CA ASN A 140 5.44 21.40 -18.65
C ASN A 140 6.84 20.90 -19.03
N THR A 141 7.63 20.50 -18.04
CA THR A 141 8.95 19.92 -18.29
C THR A 141 8.86 18.60 -19.04
N SER A 142 7.91 17.72 -18.66
CA SER A 142 7.71 16.41 -19.30
C SER A 142 7.34 16.55 -20.75
N SER A 143 6.58 17.58 -21.15
CA SER A 143 6.13 17.76 -22.53
C SER A 143 7.24 18.22 -23.49
N LEU A 144 8.35 18.78 -22.99
CA LEU A 144 9.46 19.20 -23.84
C LEU A 144 10.05 18.02 -24.62
N ARG A 145 10.16 18.14 -25.92
CA ARG A 145 10.72 17.11 -26.82
C ARG A 145 12.14 16.73 -26.41
N SER A 146 12.97 17.70 -26.06
CA SER A 146 14.35 17.50 -25.59
C SER A 146 14.42 16.63 -24.32
N ILE A 147 13.40 16.68 -23.46
CA ILE A 147 13.31 15.88 -22.23
C ILE A 147 12.68 14.52 -22.53
N TRP A 148 11.58 14.51 -23.30
CA TRP A 148 10.86 13.28 -23.59
C TRP A 148 11.68 12.31 -24.44
N ASP A 149 12.43 12.80 -25.43
CA ASP A 149 13.27 11.96 -26.31
C ASP A 149 14.40 11.26 -25.56
N ILE A 150 14.86 11.83 -24.45
CA ILE A 150 15.88 11.22 -23.58
C ILE A 150 15.24 10.20 -22.62
N ASN A 151 14.15 10.59 -21.95
CA ASN A 151 13.61 9.82 -20.84
C ASN A 151 12.56 8.79 -21.28
N SER A 152 11.76 9.09 -22.32
CA SER A 152 10.59 8.32 -22.75
C SER A 152 9.47 8.17 -21.71
N PHE A 153 9.53 8.94 -20.62
CA PHE A 153 8.53 9.00 -19.55
C PHE A 153 8.50 10.38 -18.89
N GLY A 154 7.44 10.68 -18.15
CA GLY A 154 7.26 11.95 -17.49
C GLY A 154 8.22 12.18 -16.32
N VAL A 155 8.65 13.40 -16.13
CA VAL A 155 9.47 13.87 -14.99
C VAL A 155 8.55 14.21 -13.83
N LEU A 156 8.86 13.75 -12.63
CA LEU A 156 8.10 14.09 -11.42
C LEU A 156 8.40 15.51 -10.93
N ASP A 157 7.37 16.17 -10.41
CA ASP A 157 7.53 17.51 -9.79
C ASP A 157 8.11 17.37 -8.37
N TYR A 158 9.43 17.31 -8.28
CA TYR A 158 10.14 17.21 -7.00
C TYR A 158 10.07 18.47 -6.12
N ASN A 159 9.50 19.57 -6.60
CA ASN A 159 9.21 20.73 -5.74
C ASN A 159 7.94 20.51 -4.91
N ASN A 160 7.05 19.63 -5.38
CA ASN A 160 5.81 19.25 -4.72
C ASN A 160 5.78 17.74 -4.39
N LEU A 161 6.90 17.21 -3.89
CA LEU A 161 7.08 15.80 -3.59
C LEU A 161 6.03 15.30 -2.58
N ASN A 162 5.35 14.18 -2.90
CA ASN A 162 4.33 13.53 -2.08
C ASN A 162 3.17 14.47 -1.65
N SER A 163 2.90 15.52 -2.45
CA SER A 163 1.86 16.51 -2.15
C SER A 163 0.43 15.98 -2.37
N GLN A 164 0.27 14.93 -3.15
CA GLN A 164 -1.01 14.33 -3.45
C GLN A 164 -1.18 13.01 -2.69
N ARG A 165 -2.43 12.54 -2.61
CA ARG A 165 -2.75 11.29 -1.95
C ARG A 165 -3.74 10.48 -2.78
N LEU A 166 -3.44 9.19 -2.95
CA LEU A 166 -4.34 8.25 -3.60
C LEU A 166 -5.63 8.05 -2.79
N LYS A 167 -6.66 7.53 -3.43
CA LYS A 167 -7.84 7.05 -2.73
C LYS A 167 -7.50 5.90 -1.79
N PRO A 168 -8.23 5.73 -0.69
CA PRO A 168 -8.06 4.57 0.16
C PRO A 168 -8.25 3.26 -0.60
N ASN A 169 -7.46 2.26 -0.23
CA ASN A 169 -7.55 0.90 -0.76
C ASN A 169 -8.19 -0.01 0.28
N HIS A 170 -9.13 -0.86 -0.14
CA HIS A 170 -9.74 -1.85 0.75
C HIS A 170 -10.16 -3.11 -0.02
N GLY A 171 -10.31 -4.21 0.70
CA GLY A 171 -10.72 -5.47 0.10
C GLY A 171 -11.28 -6.41 1.15
N LEU A 172 -12.26 -7.21 0.72
CA LEU A 172 -12.87 -8.27 1.50
C LEU A 172 -12.69 -9.59 0.78
N ASP A 173 -12.14 -10.57 1.48
CA ASP A 173 -12.02 -11.94 1.03
C ASP A 173 -12.92 -12.83 1.88
N LEU A 174 -13.53 -13.83 1.28
CA LEU A 174 -14.42 -14.80 1.93
C LEU A 174 -13.96 -16.21 1.60
N ARG A 175 -13.89 -17.05 2.62
CA ARG A 175 -13.58 -18.46 2.48
C ARG A 175 -14.63 -19.32 3.17
N ILE A 176 -15.08 -20.37 2.50
CA ILE A 176 -16.01 -21.35 3.04
C ILE A 176 -15.35 -22.72 2.92
N ASP A 177 -15.24 -23.41 4.04
CA ASP A 177 -14.66 -24.74 4.13
C ASP A 177 -15.73 -25.75 4.58
N LYS A 178 -15.67 -26.95 4.02
CA LYS A 178 -16.43 -28.10 4.45
C LYS A 178 -15.51 -29.29 4.66
N LYS A 179 -15.50 -29.84 5.90
CA LYS A 179 -14.63 -30.94 6.27
C LYS A 179 -15.43 -32.23 6.51
N TRP A 180 -14.85 -33.33 6.08
CA TRP A 180 -15.32 -34.70 6.38
C TRP A 180 -14.18 -35.46 7.04
N TYR A 181 -14.49 -36.12 8.13
CA TYR A 181 -13.52 -36.88 8.92
C TYR A 181 -13.82 -38.36 8.82
N TRP A 182 -12.87 -39.16 8.36
CA TRP A 182 -12.86 -40.62 8.39
C TRP A 182 -11.73 -41.10 9.30
N LYS A 183 -11.69 -42.42 9.59
CA LYS A 183 -10.75 -43.00 10.56
C LYS A 183 -9.27 -42.66 10.28
N LYS A 184 -8.88 -42.52 9.03
CA LYS A 184 -7.45 -42.27 8.62
C LYS A 184 -7.29 -41.09 7.68
N VAL A 185 -8.37 -40.46 7.25
CA VAL A 185 -8.32 -39.41 6.23
C VAL A 185 -9.30 -38.31 6.60
N THR A 186 -8.85 -37.08 6.45
CA THR A 186 -9.70 -35.90 6.46
C THR A 186 -9.73 -35.29 5.06
N LEU A 187 -10.91 -35.01 4.55
CA LEU A 187 -11.13 -34.28 3.31
C LEU A 187 -11.63 -32.89 3.67
N ASN A 188 -11.00 -31.84 3.12
CA ASN A 188 -11.48 -30.49 3.15
C ASN A 188 -11.75 -29.99 1.72
N LEU A 189 -12.99 -29.61 1.45
CA LEU A 189 -13.38 -28.87 0.26
C LEU A 189 -13.51 -27.40 0.65
N TYR A 190 -12.90 -26.51 -0.12
CA TYR A 190 -13.04 -25.08 0.13
C TYR A 190 -13.35 -24.27 -1.13
N LEU A 191 -14.05 -23.17 -0.91
CA LEU A 191 -14.25 -22.09 -1.85
C LEU A 191 -13.64 -20.84 -1.23
N ASP A 192 -12.68 -20.21 -1.92
CA ASP A 192 -12.03 -18.95 -1.53
C ASP A 192 -12.35 -17.90 -2.59
N ILE A 193 -12.88 -16.76 -2.19
CA ILE A 193 -13.22 -15.65 -3.08
C ILE A 193 -12.46 -14.42 -2.59
N GLN A 194 -11.43 -14.03 -3.33
CA GLN A 194 -10.70 -12.81 -3.05
C GLN A 194 -11.37 -11.62 -3.75
N ASN A 195 -11.28 -10.47 -3.10
CA ASN A 195 -11.90 -9.23 -3.58
C ASN A 195 -13.40 -9.40 -3.90
N LEU A 196 -14.16 -9.86 -2.91
CA LEU A 196 -15.56 -10.31 -3.02
C LEU A 196 -16.48 -9.30 -3.72
N TYR A 197 -16.27 -8.00 -3.50
CA TYR A 197 -17.08 -6.93 -4.09
C TYR A 197 -16.41 -6.21 -5.27
N ASN A 198 -15.37 -6.83 -5.88
CA ASN A 198 -14.69 -6.33 -7.08
C ASN A 198 -14.15 -4.90 -6.95
N PHE A 199 -13.54 -4.59 -5.80
CA PHE A 199 -12.93 -3.30 -5.58
C PHE A 199 -11.81 -3.05 -6.59
N LYS A 200 -11.75 -1.83 -7.11
CA LYS A 200 -10.73 -1.38 -8.04
C LYS A 200 -9.71 -0.52 -7.31
N ILE A 201 -8.46 -0.94 -7.33
CA ILE A 201 -7.32 -0.21 -6.76
C ILE A 201 -6.82 0.76 -7.82
N GLU A 202 -6.75 2.04 -7.47
CA GLU A 202 -6.13 3.07 -8.28
C GLU A 202 -4.68 3.25 -7.83
N THR A 203 -3.75 3.33 -8.79
CA THR A 203 -2.37 3.75 -8.58
C THR A 203 -2.12 5.06 -9.30
N PRO A 204 -0.97 5.76 -9.08
CA PRO A 204 -0.73 7.02 -9.77
C PRO A 204 -0.89 6.87 -11.28
N GLN A 205 -1.55 7.84 -11.91
CA GLN A 205 -1.72 7.87 -13.36
C GLN A 205 -0.34 7.85 -14.05
N SER A 206 -0.26 7.19 -15.20
CA SER A 206 0.92 7.28 -16.06
C SER A 206 0.77 8.45 -17.03
N LEU A 207 1.85 9.21 -17.21
CA LEU A 207 1.92 10.23 -18.26
C LEU A 207 2.51 9.59 -19.51
N ILE A 208 1.79 9.64 -20.62
CA ILE A 208 2.21 9.06 -21.90
C ILE A 208 2.11 10.08 -23.02
N ALA A 209 2.94 9.93 -24.05
CA ALA A 209 2.82 10.73 -25.26
C ALA A 209 1.68 10.18 -26.15
N GLU A 210 0.87 11.09 -26.71
CA GLU A 210 -0.11 10.72 -27.71
C GLU A 210 0.59 10.27 -29.00
N ARG A 211 0.00 9.31 -29.69
CA ARG A 211 0.51 8.80 -30.97
C ARG A 211 -0.56 8.91 -32.05
N ASP A 212 -0.10 9.17 -33.26
CA ASP A 212 -0.94 9.16 -34.46
C ASP A 212 -1.26 7.71 -34.91
N SER A 213 -1.97 7.60 -36.05
CA SER A 213 -2.32 6.30 -36.65
C SER A 213 -1.10 5.48 -37.10
N ASP A 214 0.01 6.13 -37.38
CA ASP A 214 1.26 5.50 -37.84
C ASP A 214 2.20 5.18 -36.66
N GLY A 215 1.79 5.52 -35.45
CA GLY A 215 2.52 5.26 -34.20
C GLY A 215 3.55 6.34 -33.85
N ASN A 216 3.65 7.43 -34.59
CA ASN A 216 4.54 8.53 -34.28
C ASN A 216 4.01 9.38 -33.10
N ILE A 217 4.91 9.94 -32.32
CA ILE A 217 4.52 10.85 -31.23
C ILE A 217 4.00 12.16 -31.83
N VAL A 218 2.83 12.59 -31.35
CA VAL A 218 2.19 13.82 -31.83
C VAL A 218 2.85 15.03 -31.19
N VAL A 219 3.32 15.96 -32.04
CA VAL A 219 3.80 17.28 -31.60
C VAL A 219 2.61 18.17 -31.24
N ASP A 220 2.73 18.99 -30.21
CA ASP A 220 1.69 19.95 -29.83
C ASP A 220 1.47 20.95 -30.98
N PRO A 221 0.24 21.09 -31.50
CA PRO A 221 -0.03 22.00 -32.61
C PRO A 221 0.20 23.49 -32.24
N ASN A 222 0.23 23.82 -30.96
CA ASN A 222 0.42 25.18 -30.47
C ASN A 222 1.89 25.47 -30.05
N ASP A 223 2.73 24.43 -29.90
CA ASP A 223 4.12 24.57 -29.45
C ASP A 223 4.96 23.43 -30.04
N SER A 224 5.72 23.75 -31.09
CA SER A 224 6.56 22.77 -31.82
C SER A 224 7.69 22.16 -30.98
N GLU A 225 8.05 22.77 -29.84
CA GLU A 225 9.06 22.27 -28.93
C GLU A 225 8.50 21.21 -27.94
N LYS A 226 7.18 20.96 -27.98
CA LYS A 226 6.50 20.04 -27.07
C LYS A 226 5.82 18.89 -27.78
N TYR A 227 5.73 17.77 -27.09
CA TYR A 227 4.83 16.68 -27.43
C TYR A 227 3.47 16.82 -26.74
N LYS A 228 2.44 16.33 -27.39
CA LYS A 228 1.12 16.21 -26.80
C LYS A 228 1.08 15.02 -25.86
N LEU A 229 0.92 15.28 -24.57
CA LEU A 229 0.89 14.26 -23.52
C LEU A 229 -0.53 14.09 -22.96
N LYS A 230 -0.81 12.90 -22.43
CA LYS A 230 -2.06 12.62 -21.70
C LYS A 230 -1.83 11.71 -20.51
N TYR A 231 -2.68 11.86 -19.50
CA TYR A 231 -2.73 10.96 -18.36
C TYR A 231 -3.56 9.72 -18.71
N VAL A 232 -3.09 8.57 -18.25
CA VAL A 232 -3.80 7.29 -18.34
C VAL A 232 -3.98 6.73 -16.94
N ASP A 233 -5.21 6.37 -16.62
CA ASP A 233 -5.55 5.78 -15.33
C ASP A 233 -4.96 4.38 -15.22
N ASN A 234 -4.36 4.10 -14.08
CA ASN A 234 -3.87 2.78 -13.71
C ASN A 234 -4.82 2.18 -12.66
N VAL A 235 -5.68 1.30 -13.13
CA VAL A 235 -6.70 0.65 -12.30
C VAL A 235 -6.54 -0.85 -12.39
N SER A 236 -6.47 -1.52 -11.24
CA SER A 236 -6.35 -2.97 -11.15
C SER A 236 -7.29 -3.56 -10.11
N GLY A 237 -7.54 -4.84 -10.21
CA GLY A 237 -8.38 -5.58 -9.27
C GLY A 237 -9.51 -6.31 -9.98
N THR A 238 -9.71 -7.54 -9.58
CA THR A 238 -10.79 -8.41 -10.05
C THR A 238 -11.21 -9.36 -8.93
N VAL A 239 -12.40 -9.89 -9.04
CA VAL A 239 -12.83 -11.02 -8.18
C VAL A 239 -12.05 -12.25 -8.61
N LEU A 240 -11.43 -12.94 -7.66
CA LEU A 240 -10.68 -14.15 -7.92
C LEU A 240 -11.25 -15.31 -7.09
N PRO A 241 -12.17 -16.11 -7.65
CA PRO A 241 -12.64 -17.33 -7.00
C PRO A 241 -11.66 -18.48 -7.21
N SER A 242 -11.46 -19.27 -6.16
CA SER A 242 -10.66 -20.49 -6.16
C SER A 242 -11.40 -21.60 -5.44
N ILE A 243 -11.40 -22.80 -6.01
CA ILE A 243 -11.93 -24.00 -5.37
C ILE A 243 -10.79 -25.00 -5.19
N GLY A 244 -10.74 -25.68 -4.06
CA GLY A 244 -9.70 -26.66 -3.81
C GLY A 244 -10.14 -27.80 -2.90
N LEU A 245 -9.42 -28.91 -3.04
CA LEU A 245 -9.54 -30.12 -2.22
C LEU A 245 -8.22 -30.37 -1.51
N GLN A 246 -8.29 -30.65 -0.21
CA GLN A 246 -7.15 -31.01 0.62
C GLN A 246 -7.41 -32.35 1.30
N PHE A 247 -6.47 -33.26 1.17
CA PHE A 247 -6.47 -34.55 1.84
C PHE A 247 -5.37 -34.58 2.91
N GLU A 248 -5.74 -34.99 4.13
CA GLU A 248 -4.82 -35.22 5.25
C GLU A 248 -4.91 -36.69 5.67
N PHE A 249 -3.77 -37.39 5.77
CA PHE A 249 -3.63 -38.79 6.08
C PHE A 249 -3.02 -39.02 7.46
#